data_544189ca8f3fcd740fa14d21303884a4
#
_entry.id   544189ca8f3fcd740fa14d21303884a4
#
_cell.length_a   1.000
_cell.length_b   1.000
_cell.length_c   1.000
_cell.angle_alpha   90.00
_cell.angle_beta   90.00
_cell.angle_gamma   90.00
#
_symmetry.space_group_name_H-M   'P 1'
#
loop_
_entity.id
_entity.type
_entity.pdbx_description
1 polymer ?
#
loop_
_entity_poly.entity_id
_entity_poly.type
_entity_poly.pdbx_seq_one_letter_code
_entity_poly.pdbx_strand_id
1 'polypeptide(L)'
;VIPDNSRFGRDIFVPKEKTGGAVTGSKVIVELTDYGGQGKSPEGRIAEILGHINDPGVDILSIVKSCGIPDTFPEEVLRQVEYAARPATGKSGECDAGTEEPEGGDGPELSGRMDLRALPMVTIDGEDAKDLDDAVSLYRKDGYYHLGVHIADVSHYVQEGTALDAEALRRGTSVYLADRVIPMLPHVLSNGVCSLNAGEDRLALS
;
A
#
# COMPACT_ATOMS: atom_id res chain seq x y z
N VAL A 1 -3.61 -0.62 -32.15
CA VAL A 1 -2.70 -0.48 -31.00
C VAL A 1 -1.55 -1.47 -31.15
N ILE A 2 -0.33 -1.00 -30.93
CA ILE A 2 0.89 -1.82 -30.95
C ILE A 2 1.12 -2.35 -29.53
N PRO A 3 1.13 -3.69 -29.32
CA PRO A 3 1.41 -4.26 -27.99
C PRO A 3 2.87 -4.03 -27.55
N ASP A 4 3.10 -3.70 -26.28
CA ASP A 4 4.43 -3.59 -25.72
C ASP A 4 5.14 -4.96 -25.66
N ASN A 5 4.39 -6.03 -25.49
CA ASN A 5 4.93 -7.38 -25.53
C ASN A 5 5.12 -7.85 -26.99
N SER A 6 6.37 -7.84 -27.46
CA SER A 6 6.74 -8.26 -28.83
C SER A 6 6.35 -9.71 -29.18
N ARG A 7 6.14 -10.56 -28.16
CA ARG A 7 5.69 -11.96 -28.35
C ARG A 7 4.24 -12.04 -28.84
N PHE A 8 3.45 -10.98 -28.68
CA PHE A 8 2.07 -10.93 -29.19
C PHE A 8 2.01 -10.92 -30.73
N GLY A 9 3.04 -10.39 -31.38
CA GLY A 9 3.35 -10.57 -32.81
C GLY A 9 2.39 -9.92 -33.80
N ARG A 10 1.32 -9.24 -33.36
CA ARG A 10 0.32 -8.58 -34.22
C ARG A 10 -0.25 -7.33 -33.57
N ASP A 11 -0.59 -6.33 -34.37
CA ASP A 11 -1.30 -5.15 -33.92
C ASP A 11 -2.74 -5.49 -33.58
N ILE A 12 -3.29 -4.82 -32.55
CA ILE A 12 -4.68 -4.93 -32.13
C ILE A 12 -5.48 -3.84 -32.84
N PHE A 13 -6.51 -4.23 -33.58
CA PHE A 13 -7.46 -3.30 -34.15
C PHE A 13 -8.44 -2.79 -33.10
N VAL A 14 -8.59 -1.46 -33.02
CA VAL A 14 -9.57 -0.81 -32.14
C VAL A 14 -10.45 0.10 -32.98
N PRO A 15 -11.75 -0.20 -33.12
CA PRO A 15 -12.68 0.66 -33.80
C PRO A 15 -12.73 2.08 -33.20
N LYS A 16 -13.01 3.08 -34.03
CA LYS A 16 -12.99 4.50 -33.62
C LYS A 16 -13.91 4.79 -32.42
N GLU A 17 -15.05 4.17 -32.36
CA GLU A 17 -16.05 4.29 -31.29
C GLU A 17 -15.62 3.61 -29.98
N LYS A 18 -14.58 2.74 -30.03
CA LYS A 18 -14.03 2.00 -28.89
C LYS A 18 -12.68 2.56 -28.41
N THR A 19 -12.26 3.72 -28.94
CA THR A 19 -10.96 4.33 -28.56
C THR A 19 -10.98 5.05 -27.22
N GLY A 20 -12.16 5.35 -26.66
CA GLY A 20 -12.29 6.03 -25.36
C GLY A 20 -11.59 7.41 -25.27
N GLY A 21 -11.35 8.06 -26.44
CA GLY A 21 -10.63 9.35 -26.49
C GLY A 21 -9.12 9.24 -26.58
N ALA A 22 -8.54 8.03 -26.67
CA ALA A 22 -7.10 7.88 -26.87
C ALA A 22 -6.67 8.47 -28.22
N VAL A 23 -5.47 9.07 -28.21
CA VAL A 23 -4.82 9.67 -29.38
C VAL A 23 -3.53 8.94 -29.73
N THR A 24 -2.95 9.25 -30.88
CA THR A 24 -1.64 8.71 -31.26
C THR A 24 -0.61 9.07 -30.19
N GLY A 25 0.16 8.08 -29.73
CA GLY A 25 1.11 8.22 -28.64
C GLY A 25 0.53 7.96 -27.25
N SER A 26 -0.76 7.71 -27.10
CA SER A 26 -1.33 7.26 -25.83
C SER A 26 -0.86 5.85 -25.49
N LYS A 27 -0.40 5.65 -24.25
CA LYS A 27 -0.23 4.34 -23.61
C LYS A 27 -1.58 3.91 -23.06
N VAL A 28 -2.02 2.70 -23.39
CA VAL A 28 -3.38 2.24 -23.11
C VAL A 28 -3.41 0.78 -22.68
N ILE A 29 -4.42 0.42 -21.90
CA ILE A 29 -4.81 -0.97 -21.68
C ILE A 29 -5.93 -1.31 -22.63
N VAL A 30 -5.75 -2.40 -23.38
CA VAL A 30 -6.75 -2.91 -24.34
C VAL A 30 -7.34 -4.20 -23.82
N GLU A 31 -8.65 -4.23 -23.75
CA GLU A 31 -9.41 -5.46 -23.56
C GLU A 31 -9.73 -6.08 -24.91
N LEU A 32 -9.29 -7.33 -25.13
CA LEU A 32 -9.58 -8.04 -26.37
C LEU A 32 -11.03 -8.50 -26.41
N THR A 33 -11.70 -8.13 -27.48
CA THR A 33 -13.10 -8.56 -27.76
C THR A 33 -13.16 -9.68 -28.80
N ASP A 34 -12.13 -9.79 -29.66
CA ASP A 34 -11.93 -10.89 -30.61
C ASP A 34 -10.43 -11.21 -30.68
N TYR A 35 -10.07 -12.45 -30.48
CA TYR A 35 -8.67 -12.91 -30.55
C TYR A 35 -8.11 -13.04 -31.96
N GLY A 36 -8.98 -12.79 -32.98
CA GLY A 36 -8.60 -12.99 -34.38
C GLY A 36 -8.50 -14.46 -34.78
N GLY A 37 -8.13 -14.70 -36.02
CA GLY A 37 -7.93 -16.04 -36.57
C GLY A 37 -6.80 -16.05 -37.61
N GLN A 38 -6.72 -17.10 -38.46
CA GLN A 38 -5.74 -17.14 -39.53
C GLN A 38 -5.90 -15.91 -40.46
N GLY A 39 -4.89 -15.02 -40.43
CA GLY A 39 -4.83 -13.81 -41.27
C GLY A 39 -5.63 -12.59 -40.75
N LYS A 40 -6.34 -12.68 -39.62
CA LYS A 40 -7.12 -11.59 -39.07
C LYS A 40 -6.48 -11.07 -37.79
N SER A 41 -6.27 -9.73 -37.67
CA SER A 41 -5.79 -9.10 -36.44
C SER A 41 -6.81 -9.25 -35.31
N PRO A 42 -6.35 -9.34 -34.05
CA PRO A 42 -7.24 -9.24 -32.89
C PRO A 42 -7.97 -7.91 -32.88
N GLU A 43 -9.19 -7.89 -32.32
CA GLU A 43 -9.96 -6.68 -32.09
C GLU A 43 -10.14 -6.45 -30.59
N GLY A 44 -10.12 -5.18 -30.17
CA GLY A 44 -10.30 -4.82 -28.76
C GLY A 44 -10.97 -3.48 -28.58
N ARG A 45 -11.14 -3.13 -27.31
CA ARG A 45 -11.54 -1.79 -26.87
C ARG A 45 -10.50 -1.24 -25.89
N ILE A 46 -10.34 0.07 -25.87
CA ILE A 46 -9.51 0.71 -24.85
C ILE A 46 -10.28 0.67 -23.54
N ALA A 47 -9.69 -0.01 -22.56
CA ALA A 47 -10.24 -0.12 -21.21
C ALA A 47 -9.74 1.04 -20.31
N GLU A 48 -8.46 1.44 -20.46
CA GLU A 48 -7.85 2.49 -19.66
C GLU A 48 -6.82 3.25 -20.50
N ILE A 49 -6.72 4.57 -20.32
CA ILE A 49 -5.66 5.42 -20.88
C ILE A 49 -4.71 5.75 -19.75
N LEU A 50 -3.46 5.30 -19.85
CA LEU A 50 -2.43 5.51 -18.82
C LEU A 50 -1.79 6.90 -18.90
N GLY A 51 -1.80 7.52 -20.08
CA GLY A 51 -1.20 8.80 -20.39
C GLY A 51 -0.54 8.80 -21.77
N HIS A 52 0.17 9.87 -22.10
CA HIS A 52 0.97 9.94 -23.34
C HIS A 52 2.37 9.34 -23.11
N ILE A 53 2.95 8.71 -24.12
CA ILE A 53 4.28 8.05 -24.03
C ILE A 53 5.41 8.98 -23.56
N ASN A 54 5.24 10.30 -23.72
CA ASN A 54 6.20 11.30 -23.28
C ASN A 54 5.88 11.89 -21.90
N ASP A 55 4.78 11.46 -21.25
CA ASP A 55 4.44 11.95 -19.92
C ASP A 55 5.32 11.25 -18.87
N PRO A 56 5.85 12.00 -17.88
CA PRO A 56 6.66 11.42 -16.81
C PRO A 56 5.90 10.32 -16.05
N GLY A 57 6.58 9.16 -15.83
CA GLY A 57 6.06 8.05 -15.04
C GLY A 57 5.05 7.14 -15.76
N VAL A 58 4.65 7.43 -17.01
CA VAL A 58 3.76 6.57 -17.79
C VAL A 58 4.44 5.27 -18.22
N ASP A 59 5.74 5.31 -18.45
CA ASP A 59 6.56 4.13 -18.71
C ASP A 59 6.58 3.17 -17.52
N ILE A 60 6.79 3.69 -16.30
CA ILE A 60 6.75 2.92 -15.05
C ILE A 60 5.34 2.37 -14.83
N LEU A 61 4.30 3.19 -14.97
CA LEU A 61 2.91 2.75 -14.82
C LEU A 61 2.56 1.64 -15.82
N SER A 62 3.04 1.73 -17.05
CA SER A 62 2.85 0.70 -18.08
C SER A 62 3.46 -0.64 -17.64
N ILE A 63 4.66 -0.62 -17.02
CA ILE A 63 5.32 -1.81 -16.47
C ILE A 63 4.50 -2.38 -15.31
N VAL A 64 4.07 -1.54 -14.36
CA VAL A 64 3.22 -1.93 -13.23
C VAL A 64 1.99 -2.69 -13.72
N LYS A 65 1.25 -2.11 -14.67
CA LYS A 65 0.05 -2.72 -15.26
C LYS A 65 0.37 -4.03 -16.00
N SER A 66 1.48 -4.07 -16.76
CA SER A 66 1.87 -5.27 -17.52
C SER A 66 2.27 -6.44 -16.62
N CYS A 67 2.79 -6.14 -15.43
CA CYS A 67 3.13 -7.15 -14.41
C CYS A 67 1.93 -7.55 -13.53
N GLY A 68 0.76 -6.93 -13.71
CA GLY A 68 -0.42 -7.18 -12.89
C GLY A 68 -0.27 -6.73 -11.44
N ILE A 69 0.64 -5.78 -11.17
CA ILE A 69 0.85 -5.24 -9.83
C ILE A 69 -0.35 -4.35 -9.47
N PRO A 70 -1.03 -4.60 -8.34
CA PRO A 70 -2.18 -3.80 -7.92
C PRO A 70 -1.71 -2.44 -7.40
N ASP A 71 -2.04 -1.38 -8.11
CA ASP A 71 -1.64 0.00 -7.81
C ASP A 71 -2.65 0.80 -6.97
N THR A 72 -3.83 0.24 -6.76
CA THR A 72 -4.90 0.83 -5.94
C THR A 72 -5.40 -0.16 -4.90
N PHE A 73 -5.94 0.34 -3.79
CA PHE A 73 -6.60 -0.49 -2.78
C PHE A 73 -8.11 -0.50 -3.01
N PRO A 74 -8.79 -1.65 -2.78
CA PRO A 74 -10.25 -1.71 -2.77
C PRO A 74 -10.85 -0.76 -1.74
N GLU A 75 -12.03 -0.21 -2.01
CA GLU A 75 -12.73 0.73 -1.13
C GLU A 75 -13.03 0.12 0.26
N GLU A 76 -13.34 -1.17 0.30
CA GLU A 76 -13.57 -1.90 1.55
C GLU A 76 -12.32 -1.91 2.44
N VAL A 77 -11.13 -2.11 1.84
CA VAL A 77 -9.84 -2.04 2.53
C VAL A 77 -9.59 -0.64 3.07
N LEU A 78 -9.82 0.40 2.27
CA LEU A 78 -9.62 1.80 2.68
C LEU A 78 -10.53 2.18 3.85
N ARG A 79 -11.80 1.76 3.84
CA ARG A 79 -12.73 1.98 4.96
C ARG A 79 -12.28 1.27 6.24
N GLN A 80 -11.76 0.06 6.13
CA GLN A 80 -11.22 -0.68 7.28
C GLN A 80 -9.99 0.01 7.87
N VAL A 81 -9.12 0.57 7.03
CA VAL A 81 -7.93 1.30 7.45
C VAL A 81 -8.28 2.56 8.25
N GLU A 82 -9.32 3.31 7.86
CA GLU A 82 -9.77 4.49 8.60
C GLU A 82 -10.14 4.17 10.05
N TYR A 83 -10.72 2.98 10.26
CA TYR A 83 -11.02 2.49 11.61
C TYR A 83 -9.77 2.00 12.34
N ALA A 84 -8.94 1.18 11.70
CA ALA A 84 -7.75 0.57 12.28
C ALA A 84 -6.66 1.61 12.63
N ALA A 85 -6.53 2.67 11.84
CA ALA A 85 -5.50 3.70 12.02
C ALA A 85 -5.78 4.70 13.16
N ARG A 86 -6.84 4.51 13.94
CA ARG A 86 -7.10 5.35 15.12
C ARG A 86 -5.97 5.16 16.14
N PRO A 87 -5.40 6.26 16.67
CA PRO A 87 -4.32 6.18 17.65
C PRO A 87 -4.71 5.35 18.87
N ALA A 88 -3.80 4.49 19.32
CA ALA A 88 -3.96 3.67 20.52
C ALA A 88 -4.03 4.47 21.84
N THR A 89 -3.84 5.79 21.76
CA THR A 89 -3.81 6.66 22.94
C THR A 89 -5.21 7.10 23.33
N GLY A 90 -5.65 6.66 24.52
CA GLY A 90 -6.87 7.12 25.18
C GLY A 90 -6.83 8.59 25.64
N LYS A 91 -6.50 9.52 24.74
CA LYS A 91 -6.83 10.93 24.90
C LYS A 91 -8.10 11.17 24.12
N SER A 92 -9.22 11.27 24.84
CA SER A 92 -10.45 11.86 24.38
C SER A 92 -10.13 13.27 23.82
N GLY A 93 -9.85 13.36 22.51
CA GLY A 93 -9.97 14.63 21.81
C GLY A 93 -11.44 15.01 21.86
N GLU A 94 -11.73 16.25 22.24
CA GLU A 94 -13.07 16.83 22.22
C GLU A 94 -13.71 16.58 20.85
N CYS A 95 -14.61 15.61 20.79
CA CYS A 95 -15.43 15.37 19.60
C CYS A 95 -16.49 16.45 19.56
N ASP A 96 -16.51 17.18 18.46
CA ASP A 96 -17.58 18.15 18.14
C ASP A 96 -18.92 17.40 18.09
N ALA A 97 -19.88 17.88 18.86
CA ALA A 97 -21.17 17.23 19.10
C ALA A 97 -22.00 17.22 17.80
N GLY A 98 -22.17 16.08 17.15
CA GLY A 98 -23.11 15.97 16.04
C GLY A 98 -23.14 14.72 15.19
N THR A 99 -22.33 13.71 15.43
CA THR A 99 -22.46 12.42 14.73
C THR A 99 -22.68 11.27 15.71
N GLU A 100 -23.77 10.52 15.49
CA GLU A 100 -24.10 9.33 16.26
C GLU A 100 -22.93 8.34 16.11
N GLU A 101 -22.18 8.12 17.19
CA GLU A 101 -21.14 7.11 17.24
C GLU A 101 -21.77 5.71 17.18
N PRO A 102 -21.22 4.77 16.39
CA PRO A 102 -21.54 3.36 16.59
C PRO A 102 -21.03 2.97 17.99
N GLU A 103 -21.93 2.53 18.85
CA GLU A 103 -21.62 2.02 20.19
C GLU A 103 -20.56 0.92 20.08
N GLY A 104 -19.40 1.13 20.72
CA GLY A 104 -18.37 0.12 20.93
C GLY A 104 -17.06 0.42 20.25
N GLY A 105 -16.19 1.11 20.93
CA GLY A 105 -14.80 1.21 20.53
C GLY A 105 -13.99 2.12 21.42
N ASP A 106 -13.72 1.66 22.66
CA ASP A 106 -12.51 2.10 23.35
C ASP A 106 -11.34 1.88 22.38
N GLY A 107 -10.44 2.87 22.32
CA GLY A 107 -9.20 2.73 21.52
C GLY A 107 -8.48 1.43 21.90
N PRO A 108 -7.50 0.95 21.09
CA PRO A 108 -6.91 -0.36 21.25
C PRO A 108 -6.51 -0.59 22.71
N GLU A 109 -6.96 -1.71 23.25
CA GLU A 109 -6.77 -2.07 24.65
C GLU A 109 -5.26 -2.14 24.97
N LEU A 110 -4.77 -1.22 25.78
CA LEU A 110 -3.38 -1.21 26.28
C LEU A 110 -3.18 -2.16 27.45
N SER A 111 -4.23 -2.83 27.90
CA SER A 111 -4.19 -3.80 29.00
C SER A 111 -3.20 -4.92 28.72
N GLY A 112 -2.31 -5.17 29.67
CA GLY A 112 -1.28 -6.20 29.58
C GLY A 112 -0.02 -5.81 28.77
N ARG A 113 0.05 -4.61 28.21
CA ARG A 113 1.26 -4.11 27.53
C ARG A 113 2.22 -3.43 28.51
N MET A 114 3.53 -3.62 28.26
CA MET A 114 4.58 -2.95 29.04
C MET A 114 4.83 -1.56 28.46
N ASP A 115 4.89 -0.54 29.32
CA ASP A 115 5.28 0.82 28.91
C ASP A 115 6.80 0.91 28.76
N LEU A 116 7.27 1.07 27.53
CA LEU A 116 8.69 1.23 27.19
C LEU A 116 9.06 2.64 26.73
N ARG A 117 8.18 3.64 26.89
CA ARG A 117 8.40 5.03 26.42
C ARG A 117 9.60 5.71 27.06
N ALA A 118 10.00 5.28 28.24
CA ALA A 118 11.21 5.78 28.91
C ALA A 118 12.52 5.11 28.46
N LEU A 119 12.44 4.04 27.67
CA LEU A 119 13.60 3.32 27.17
C LEU A 119 14.16 4.03 25.93
N PRO A 120 15.45 4.44 25.91
CA PRO A 120 16.08 4.98 24.72
C PRO A 120 16.07 3.94 23.58
N MET A 121 15.48 4.29 22.47
CA MET A 121 15.39 3.45 21.26
C MET A 121 15.86 4.24 20.05
N VAL A 122 16.41 3.54 19.06
CA VAL A 122 16.81 4.12 17.78
C VAL A 122 16.36 3.22 16.64
N THR A 123 15.98 3.82 15.52
CA THR A 123 15.83 3.13 14.24
C THR A 123 17.11 3.32 13.42
N ILE A 124 17.43 2.39 12.52
CA ILE A 124 18.65 2.43 11.70
C ILE A 124 18.24 2.22 10.24
N ASP A 125 17.64 3.25 9.69
CA ASP A 125 17.06 3.26 8.35
C ASP A 125 17.74 4.29 7.46
N GLY A 126 17.42 4.27 6.17
CA GLY A 126 17.83 5.33 5.25
C GLY A 126 17.16 6.67 5.59
N GLU A 127 17.80 7.78 5.26
CA GLU A 127 17.33 9.13 5.55
C GLU A 127 15.91 9.42 5.01
N ASP A 128 15.55 8.78 3.89
CA ASP A 128 14.25 8.94 3.22
C ASP A 128 13.19 7.90 3.63
N ALA A 129 13.54 6.96 4.54
CA ALA A 129 12.61 5.93 5.01
C ALA A 129 11.44 6.55 5.78
N LYS A 130 10.24 6.07 5.50
CA LYS A 130 8.99 6.51 6.15
C LYS A 130 8.25 5.37 6.87
N ASP A 131 8.63 4.16 6.57
CA ASP A 131 8.12 2.90 7.09
C ASP A 131 9.16 2.30 8.04
N LEU A 132 9.23 2.86 9.24
CA LEU A 132 10.20 2.44 10.27
C LEU A 132 9.64 1.23 11.01
N ASP A 133 9.88 0.04 10.48
CA ASP A 133 9.28 -1.21 10.96
C ASP A 133 9.89 -1.68 12.27
N ASP A 134 11.17 -1.39 12.51
CA ASP A 134 11.90 -1.86 13.67
C ASP A 134 12.74 -0.77 14.36
N ALA A 135 12.91 -0.95 15.67
CA ALA A 135 13.81 -0.17 16.49
C ALA A 135 14.63 -1.08 17.40
N VAL A 136 15.77 -0.59 17.84
CA VAL A 136 16.62 -1.30 18.78
C VAL A 136 16.87 -0.46 20.03
N SER A 137 16.99 -1.12 21.17
CA SER A 137 17.47 -0.54 22.41
C SER A 137 18.67 -1.33 22.92
N LEU A 138 19.60 -0.64 23.54
CA LEU A 138 20.80 -1.27 24.10
C LEU A 138 21.12 -0.63 25.44
N TYR A 139 21.27 -1.45 26.46
CA TYR A 139 21.80 -1.02 27.76
C TYR A 139 22.74 -2.08 28.39
N ARG A 140 23.53 -1.68 29.36
CA ARG A 140 24.42 -2.58 30.08
C ARG A 140 23.96 -2.73 31.52
N LYS A 141 23.81 -3.99 31.97
CA LYS A 141 23.43 -4.32 33.34
C LYS A 141 24.15 -5.60 33.76
N ASP A 142 24.66 -5.64 35.00
CA ASP A 142 25.33 -6.80 35.62
C ASP A 142 26.48 -7.37 34.76
N GLY A 143 27.20 -6.50 34.04
CA GLY A 143 28.30 -6.89 33.15
C GLY A 143 27.89 -7.37 31.75
N TYR A 144 26.61 -7.51 31.50
CA TYR A 144 26.03 -7.97 30.21
C TYR A 144 25.42 -6.82 29.40
N TYR A 145 25.39 -6.96 28.07
CA TYR A 145 24.63 -6.12 27.19
C TYR A 145 23.25 -6.72 27.01
N HIS A 146 22.24 -5.89 27.16
CA HIS A 146 20.83 -6.21 26.91
C HIS A 146 20.42 -5.51 25.63
N LEU A 147 20.21 -6.29 24.58
CA LEU A 147 19.70 -5.82 23.31
C LEU A 147 18.18 -6.07 23.28
N GLY A 148 17.41 -5.01 23.07
CA GLY A 148 15.98 -5.10 22.76
C GLY A 148 15.77 -4.89 21.26
N VAL A 149 14.90 -5.66 20.67
CA VAL A 149 14.41 -5.47 19.31
C VAL A 149 12.91 -5.24 19.39
N HIS A 150 12.44 -4.16 18.79
CA HIS A 150 11.06 -3.70 18.88
C HIS A 150 10.51 -3.58 17.47
N ILE A 151 9.53 -4.39 17.15
CA ILE A 151 8.88 -4.44 15.82
C ILE A 151 7.48 -3.83 15.95
N ALA A 152 7.09 -2.96 15.04
CA ALA A 152 5.74 -2.41 15.01
C ALA A 152 4.70 -3.55 15.05
N ASP A 153 3.72 -3.45 15.96
CA ASP A 153 2.68 -4.49 16.12
C ASP A 153 1.63 -4.37 15.01
N VAL A 154 2.02 -4.73 13.79
CA VAL A 154 1.15 -4.70 12.61
C VAL A 154 -0.06 -5.60 12.79
N SER A 155 0.09 -6.73 13.48
CA SER A 155 -0.99 -7.70 13.71
C SER A 155 -2.13 -7.15 14.58
N HIS A 156 -1.86 -6.11 15.37
CA HIS A 156 -2.88 -5.39 16.11
C HIS A 156 -3.85 -4.66 15.17
N TYR A 157 -3.33 -4.07 14.09
CA TYR A 157 -4.09 -3.26 13.13
C TYR A 157 -4.64 -4.09 11.97
N VAL A 158 -3.88 -5.10 11.53
CA VAL A 158 -4.23 -6.01 10.42
C VAL A 158 -4.68 -7.34 11.03
N GLN A 159 -5.98 -7.45 11.29
CA GLN A 159 -6.56 -8.64 11.91
C GLN A 159 -6.76 -9.75 10.89
N GLU A 160 -6.43 -10.99 11.27
CA GLU A 160 -6.58 -12.18 10.43
C GLU A 160 -8.01 -12.34 9.90
N GLY A 161 -8.15 -12.69 8.63
CA GLY A 161 -9.43 -12.94 7.96
C GLY A 161 -10.19 -11.67 7.55
N THR A 162 -9.63 -10.49 7.76
CA THR A 162 -10.23 -9.22 7.31
C THR A 162 -9.94 -8.93 5.83
N ALA A 163 -10.66 -7.97 5.24
CA ALA A 163 -10.40 -7.52 3.87
C ALA A 163 -8.98 -6.93 3.73
N LEU A 164 -8.49 -6.25 4.75
CA LEU A 164 -7.14 -5.69 4.79
C LEU A 164 -6.08 -6.80 4.83
N ASP A 165 -6.26 -7.83 5.65
CA ASP A 165 -5.38 -9.01 5.71
C ASP A 165 -5.35 -9.76 4.36
N ALA A 166 -6.52 -10.02 3.79
CA ALA A 166 -6.63 -10.68 2.48
C ALA A 166 -5.92 -9.89 1.37
N GLU A 167 -6.04 -8.56 1.38
CA GLU A 167 -5.37 -7.70 0.40
C GLU A 167 -3.85 -7.65 0.64
N ALA A 168 -3.40 -7.60 1.89
CA ALA A 168 -1.98 -7.66 2.24
C ALA A 168 -1.36 -8.99 1.78
N LEU A 169 -2.05 -10.11 2.04
CA LEU A 169 -1.63 -11.44 1.58
C LEU A 169 -1.58 -11.52 0.04
N ARG A 170 -2.57 -10.95 -0.65
CA ARG A 170 -2.62 -10.91 -2.12
C ARG A 170 -1.45 -10.12 -2.71
N ARG A 171 -1.05 -9.00 -2.08
CA ARG A 171 0.10 -8.19 -2.50
C ARG A 171 1.42 -8.88 -2.16
N GLY A 172 1.53 -9.47 -0.99
CA GLY A 172 2.66 -10.25 -0.50
C GLY A 172 3.88 -9.42 -0.11
N THR A 173 4.07 -8.24 -0.70
CA THR A 173 5.19 -7.30 -0.41
C THR A 173 4.88 -5.90 -0.93
N SER A 174 5.62 -4.91 -0.47
CA SER A 174 5.71 -3.61 -1.13
C SER A 174 6.61 -3.70 -2.36
N VAL A 175 6.29 -2.93 -3.41
CA VAL A 175 7.07 -2.87 -4.65
C VAL A 175 7.71 -1.50 -4.77
N TYR A 176 9.03 -1.45 -4.72
CA TYR A 176 9.81 -0.21 -4.83
C TYR A 176 10.21 0.02 -6.29
N LEU A 177 9.72 1.12 -6.86
CA LEU A 177 10.00 1.55 -8.22
C LEU A 177 10.89 2.80 -8.18
N ALA A 178 11.40 3.22 -9.34
CA ALA A 178 12.31 4.35 -9.41
C ALA A 178 11.67 5.70 -9.00
N ASP A 179 10.36 5.85 -9.17
CA ASP A 179 9.61 7.10 -8.95
C ASP A 179 8.57 7.00 -7.83
N ARG A 180 8.24 5.79 -7.38
CA ARG A 180 7.19 5.55 -6.38
C ARG A 180 7.32 4.20 -5.68
N VAL A 181 6.60 4.07 -4.57
CA VAL A 181 6.39 2.79 -3.89
C VAL A 181 4.92 2.40 -4.05
N ILE A 182 4.67 1.14 -4.41
CA ILE A 182 3.34 0.51 -4.33
C ILE A 182 3.35 -0.33 -3.07
N PRO A 183 2.74 0.13 -1.98
CA PRO A 183 2.89 -0.49 -0.68
C PRO A 183 2.03 -1.75 -0.54
N MET A 184 2.48 -2.70 0.30
CA MET A 184 1.71 -3.87 0.71
C MET A 184 0.50 -3.46 1.55
N LEU A 185 0.69 -2.51 2.47
CA LEU A 185 -0.35 -1.91 3.31
C LEU A 185 -0.56 -0.44 2.92
N PRO A 186 -1.78 0.11 3.04
CA PRO A 186 -2.01 1.54 2.84
C PRO A 186 -1.07 2.42 3.68
N HIS A 187 -0.59 3.53 3.11
CA HIS A 187 0.40 4.41 3.75
C HIS A 187 -0.01 4.94 5.14
N VAL A 188 -1.31 5.06 5.40
CA VAL A 188 -1.83 5.41 6.73
C VAL A 188 -1.41 4.40 7.78
N LEU A 189 -1.25 3.14 7.41
CA LEU A 189 -0.70 2.10 8.28
C LEU A 189 0.82 2.09 8.20
N SER A 190 1.40 1.82 7.03
CA SER A 190 2.85 1.57 6.89
C SER A 190 3.73 2.77 7.27
N ASN A 191 3.31 4.00 6.99
CA ASN A 191 4.05 5.21 7.33
C ASN A 191 3.50 5.91 8.59
N GLY A 192 2.36 5.43 9.09
CA GLY A 192 1.61 5.98 10.22
C GLY A 192 1.71 5.10 11.46
N VAL A 193 0.60 4.45 11.84
CA VAL A 193 0.49 3.71 13.10
C VAL A 193 1.37 2.47 13.20
N CYS A 194 1.79 1.91 12.08
CA CYS A 194 2.75 0.80 12.00
C CYS A 194 4.19 1.28 11.77
N SER A 195 4.48 2.59 11.81
CA SER A 195 5.83 3.14 11.71
C SER A 195 6.29 3.68 13.07
N LEU A 196 7.47 3.29 13.52
CA LEU A 196 8.04 3.68 14.82
C LEU A 196 8.59 5.11 14.79
N ASN A 197 7.75 6.08 14.42
CA ASN A 197 8.08 7.49 14.30
C ASN A 197 8.52 8.08 15.65
N ALA A 198 9.58 8.88 15.63
CA ALA A 198 10.11 9.51 16.83
C ALA A 198 9.08 10.46 17.48
N GLY A 199 8.93 10.34 18.81
CA GLY A 199 8.04 11.19 19.61
C GLY A 199 6.56 10.82 19.53
N GLU A 200 6.22 9.70 18.91
CA GLU A 200 4.85 9.18 18.83
C GLU A 200 4.72 7.84 19.57
N ASP A 201 3.61 7.68 20.29
CA ASP A 201 3.31 6.39 20.95
C ASP A 201 2.95 5.35 19.89
N ARG A 202 3.59 4.18 19.95
CA ARG A 202 3.36 3.07 19.03
C ARG A 202 3.25 1.75 19.79
N LEU A 203 2.44 0.85 19.24
CA LEU A 203 2.39 -0.53 19.71
C LEU A 203 3.50 -1.33 19.05
N ALA A 204 4.24 -2.09 19.85
CA ALA A 204 5.33 -2.91 19.36
C ALA A 204 5.33 -4.29 20.05
N LEU A 205 5.87 -5.27 19.33
CA LEU A 205 6.31 -6.56 19.86
C LEU A 205 7.79 -6.46 20.17
N SER A 206 8.19 -6.86 21.39
CA SER A 206 9.56 -6.68 21.89
C SER A 206 10.13 -7.99 22.43
#